data_f01a158b45e3beb07ae6eee7a5c129aa
#
_entry.id   f01a158b45e3beb07ae6eee7a5c129aa
#
_cell.length_a   1.000
_cell.length_b   1.000
_cell.length_c   1.000
_cell.angle_alpha   90.00
_cell.angle_beta   90.00
_cell.angle_gamma   90.00
#
_symmetry.space_group_name_H-M   'P 1'
#
loop_
_entity.id
_entity.type
_entity.pdbx_description
1 polymer ?
#
loop_
_entity_poly.entity_id
_entity_poly.type
_entity_poly.pdbx_seq_one_letter_code
_entity_poly.pdbx_strand_id
1 'polypeptide(L)'
;MARVKRGVTTHAKHKKILKAAKGYYGRRKNTIRIAKQAVEKANQYAFRDRKRRKRTFRALWIQRLNAAVRPFGLNYSRFIAGLAKAGLTVDRRVLSDLAIREPAAFQAIVERAKAALPA
;
A
#
# COMPACT_ATOMS: atom_id res chain seq x y z
N MET A 1 -6.88 -21.01 -51.88
CA MET A 1 -5.88 -21.11 -50.82
C MET A 1 -6.20 -20.12 -49.68
N ALA A 2 -6.18 -20.59 -48.45
CA ALA A 2 -6.47 -19.72 -47.29
C ALA A 2 -5.40 -18.67 -47.11
N ARG A 3 -5.83 -17.44 -46.89
CA ARG A 3 -4.94 -16.31 -46.69
C ARG A 3 -5.05 -15.82 -45.24
N VAL A 4 -3.92 -15.67 -44.60
CA VAL A 4 -3.88 -15.12 -43.22
C VAL A 4 -4.23 -13.65 -43.27
N LYS A 5 -5.31 -13.28 -42.57
CA LYS A 5 -5.77 -11.91 -42.47
C LYS A 5 -5.68 -11.46 -41.03
N ARG A 6 -5.15 -10.27 -40.79
CA ARG A 6 -4.89 -9.77 -39.44
C ARG A 6 -5.93 -8.77 -38.93
N GLY A 7 -7.02 -8.59 -39.67
CA GLY A 7 -8.08 -7.67 -39.25
C GLY A 7 -8.68 -8.00 -37.90
N VAL A 8 -8.95 -9.28 -37.65
CA VAL A 8 -9.54 -9.75 -36.39
C VAL A 8 -8.55 -9.57 -35.24
N THR A 9 -7.28 -9.94 -35.43
CA THR A 9 -6.25 -9.82 -34.38
C THR A 9 -5.98 -8.38 -34.01
N THR A 10 -5.92 -7.50 -35.01
CA THR A 10 -5.71 -6.07 -34.78
C THR A 10 -6.86 -5.47 -34.00
N HIS A 11 -8.10 -5.77 -34.38
CA HIS A 11 -9.29 -5.29 -33.69
C HIS A 11 -9.32 -5.77 -32.22
N ALA A 12 -8.98 -7.03 -31.99
CA ALA A 12 -8.96 -7.60 -30.64
C ALA A 12 -7.92 -6.87 -29.74
N LYS A 13 -6.75 -6.57 -30.29
CA LYS A 13 -5.71 -5.84 -29.55
C LYS A 13 -6.15 -4.42 -29.24
N HIS A 14 -6.75 -3.73 -30.21
CA HIS A 14 -7.27 -2.37 -30.01
C HIS A 14 -8.39 -2.35 -28.98
N LYS A 15 -9.28 -3.32 -29.05
CA LYS A 15 -10.41 -3.43 -28.13
C LYS A 15 -9.94 -3.64 -26.68
N LYS A 16 -8.89 -4.43 -26.50
CA LYS A 16 -8.30 -4.66 -25.17
C LYS A 16 -7.82 -3.34 -24.55
N ILE A 17 -7.12 -2.53 -25.34
CA ILE A 17 -6.60 -1.24 -24.88
C ILE A 17 -7.75 -0.27 -24.59
N LEU A 18 -8.71 -0.18 -25.49
CA LEU A 18 -9.85 0.73 -25.33
C LEU A 18 -10.73 0.36 -24.14
N LYS A 19 -10.85 -0.94 -23.86
CA LYS A 19 -11.57 -1.42 -22.68
C LYS A 19 -10.86 -0.98 -21.40
N ALA A 20 -9.53 -1.05 -21.38
CA ALA A 20 -8.73 -0.59 -20.24
C ALA A 20 -8.80 0.93 -20.08
N ALA A 21 -9.07 1.66 -21.16
CA ALA A 21 -9.15 3.12 -21.15
C ALA A 21 -10.55 3.67 -20.86
N LYS A 22 -11.52 2.82 -20.54
CA LYS A 22 -12.88 3.27 -20.23
C LYS A 22 -12.87 4.31 -19.11
N GLY A 23 -13.65 5.36 -19.30
CA GLY A 23 -13.77 6.42 -18.31
C GLY A 23 -12.69 7.49 -18.43
N TYR A 24 -11.73 7.34 -19.31
CA TYR A 24 -10.69 8.34 -19.49
C TYR A 24 -11.26 9.60 -20.16
N TYR A 25 -10.62 10.71 -19.86
CA TYR A 25 -11.11 12.02 -20.32
C TYR A 25 -10.87 12.21 -21.82
N GLY A 26 -11.88 12.76 -22.50
CA GLY A 26 -11.81 13.14 -23.90
C GLY A 26 -11.54 11.97 -24.84
N ARG A 27 -10.64 12.18 -25.78
CA ARG A 27 -10.29 11.18 -26.79
C ARG A 27 -9.45 10.01 -26.26
N ARG A 28 -8.98 10.11 -25.05
CA ARG A 28 -8.19 9.05 -24.44
C ARG A 28 -8.98 7.75 -24.21
N LYS A 29 -10.29 7.84 -24.22
CA LYS A 29 -11.16 6.67 -24.02
C LYS A 29 -11.59 5.99 -25.32
N ASN A 30 -11.48 6.67 -26.47
CA ASN A 30 -12.06 6.15 -27.71
C ASN A 30 -11.15 6.20 -28.94
N THR A 31 -9.99 6.84 -28.87
CA THR A 31 -9.03 6.90 -29.96
C THR A 31 -7.81 6.05 -29.61
N ILE A 32 -7.53 5.03 -30.45
CA ILE A 32 -6.56 3.99 -30.10
C ILE A 32 -5.15 4.51 -29.80
N ARG A 33 -4.65 5.45 -30.63
CA ARG A 33 -3.30 5.98 -30.46
C ARG A 33 -3.12 6.67 -29.12
N ILE A 34 -4.04 7.55 -28.81
CA ILE A 34 -4.02 8.33 -27.57
C ILE A 34 -4.37 7.44 -26.38
N ALA A 35 -5.32 6.51 -26.54
CA ALA A 35 -5.69 5.56 -25.51
C ALA A 35 -4.52 4.65 -25.14
N LYS A 36 -3.75 4.21 -26.13
CA LYS A 36 -2.57 3.38 -25.89
C LYS A 36 -1.55 4.11 -25.03
N GLN A 37 -1.27 5.36 -25.35
CA GLN A 37 -0.35 6.18 -24.57
C GLN A 37 -0.84 6.39 -23.14
N ALA A 38 -2.14 6.66 -22.98
CA ALA A 38 -2.75 6.87 -21.68
C ALA A 38 -2.69 5.60 -20.83
N VAL A 39 -3.01 4.44 -21.41
CA VAL A 39 -2.97 3.16 -20.71
C VAL A 39 -1.53 2.79 -20.31
N GLU A 40 -0.57 3.03 -21.19
CA GLU A 40 0.85 2.79 -20.89
C GLU A 40 1.30 3.63 -19.69
N LYS A 41 0.92 4.91 -19.69
CA LYS A 41 1.25 5.79 -18.57
C LYS A 41 0.57 5.35 -17.28
N ALA A 42 -0.70 4.95 -17.37
CA ALA A 42 -1.44 4.43 -16.21
C ALA A 42 -0.77 3.19 -15.63
N ASN A 43 -0.29 2.30 -16.49
CA ASN A 43 0.42 1.09 -16.06
C ASN A 43 1.75 1.40 -15.40
N GLN A 44 2.47 2.41 -15.90
CA GLN A 44 3.70 2.90 -15.26
C GLN A 44 3.43 3.44 -13.87
N TYR A 45 2.38 4.23 -13.73
CA TYR A 45 1.97 4.76 -12.42
C TYR A 45 1.54 3.64 -11.49
N ALA A 46 0.78 2.67 -12.00
CA ALA A 46 0.34 1.53 -11.20
C ALA A 46 1.53 0.72 -10.68
N PHE A 47 2.52 0.46 -11.52
CA PHE A 47 3.74 -0.24 -11.13
C PHE A 47 4.50 0.51 -10.03
N ARG A 48 4.72 1.81 -10.25
CA ARG A 48 5.39 2.66 -9.27
C ARG A 48 4.62 2.73 -7.95
N ASP A 49 3.31 2.91 -8.04
CA ASP A 49 2.48 3.14 -6.87
C ASP A 49 2.25 1.86 -6.06
N ARG A 50 2.30 0.68 -6.69
CA ARG A 50 2.28 -0.57 -5.93
C ARG A 50 3.50 -0.68 -5.00
N LYS A 51 4.65 -0.19 -5.46
CA LYS A 51 5.85 -0.13 -4.63
C LYS A 51 5.75 0.94 -3.55
N ARG A 52 5.20 2.11 -3.91
CA ARG A 52 4.99 3.21 -2.96
C ARG A 52 3.93 2.92 -1.92
N ARG A 53 2.94 2.10 -2.28
CA ARG A 53 1.86 1.75 -1.35
C ARG A 53 2.41 1.13 -0.07
N LYS A 54 3.39 0.27 -0.19
CA LYS A 54 4.04 -0.36 0.96
C LYS A 54 4.67 0.67 1.87
N ARG A 55 5.36 1.65 1.30
CA ARG A 55 5.98 2.74 2.06
C ARG A 55 4.95 3.65 2.71
N THR A 56 3.88 3.93 2.00
CA THR A 56 2.81 4.81 2.47
C THR A 56 2.09 4.18 3.66
N PHE A 57 1.75 2.90 3.57
CA PHE A 57 1.10 2.21 4.68
C PHE A 57 2.03 2.05 5.88
N ARG A 58 3.30 1.78 5.63
CA ARG A 58 4.27 1.72 6.74
C ARG A 58 4.34 3.05 7.49
N ALA A 59 4.36 4.16 6.76
CA ALA A 59 4.35 5.49 7.38
C ALA A 59 3.08 5.72 8.20
N LEU A 60 1.94 5.26 7.70
CA LEU A 60 0.67 5.35 8.41
C LEU A 60 0.69 4.54 9.70
N TRP A 61 1.19 3.30 9.65
CA TRP A 61 1.30 2.44 10.83
C TRP A 61 2.20 3.07 11.89
N ILE A 62 3.34 3.62 11.47
CA ILE A 62 4.27 4.30 12.37
C ILE A 62 3.61 5.50 13.02
N GLN A 63 2.87 6.30 12.26
CA GLN A 63 2.18 7.47 12.77
C GLN A 63 1.10 7.08 13.80
N ARG A 64 0.33 6.06 13.50
CA ARG A 64 -0.70 5.53 14.41
C ARG A 64 -0.09 5.00 15.71
N LEU A 65 1.00 4.25 15.59
CA LEU A 65 1.70 3.70 16.76
C LEU A 65 2.28 4.81 17.62
N ASN A 66 2.89 5.82 17.00
CA ASN A 66 3.45 6.96 17.72
C ASN A 66 2.36 7.67 18.53
N ALA A 67 1.21 7.89 17.92
CA ALA A 67 0.07 8.50 18.62
C ALA A 67 -0.45 7.62 19.74
N ALA A 68 -0.50 6.32 19.52
CA ALA A 68 -1.07 5.36 20.48
C ALA A 68 -0.20 5.16 21.70
N VAL A 69 1.13 5.30 21.58
CA VAL A 69 2.05 5.09 22.72
C VAL A 69 2.27 6.35 23.54
N ARG A 70 1.91 7.52 23.05
CA ARG A 70 2.10 8.78 23.78
C ARG A 70 1.36 8.85 25.13
N PRO A 71 0.10 8.35 25.25
CA PRO A 71 -0.56 8.31 26.55
C PRO A 71 0.18 7.48 27.60
N PHE A 72 1.07 6.58 27.18
CA PHE A 72 1.88 5.75 28.07
C PHE A 72 3.23 6.37 28.40
N GLY A 73 3.49 7.60 27.93
CA GLY A 73 4.73 8.31 28.18
C GLY A 73 5.89 7.88 27.27
N LEU A 74 5.61 7.21 26.18
CA LEU A 74 6.61 6.76 25.22
C LEU A 74 6.46 7.49 23.89
N ASN A 75 7.55 7.54 23.11
CA ASN A 75 7.48 7.88 21.69
C ASN A 75 7.70 6.61 20.87
N TYR A 76 7.55 6.72 19.56
CA TYR A 76 7.67 5.56 18.67
C TYR A 76 9.04 4.89 18.78
N SER A 77 10.10 5.68 18.78
CA SER A 77 11.48 5.17 18.82
C SER A 77 11.73 4.34 20.08
N ARG A 78 11.29 4.84 21.22
CA ARG A 78 11.44 4.12 22.49
C ARG A 78 10.59 2.87 22.55
N PHE A 79 9.37 2.94 22.00
CA PHE A 79 8.50 1.78 21.94
C PHE A 79 9.13 0.66 21.12
N ILE A 80 9.67 0.96 19.95
CA ILE A 80 10.33 -0.03 19.10
C ILE A 80 11.59 -0.59 19.78
N ALA A 81 12.37 0.27 20.41
CA ALA A 81 13.53 -0.18 21.18
C ALA A 81 13.12 -1.14 22.31
N GLY A 82 12.02 -0.83 23.00
CA GLY A 82 11.48 -1.68 24.06
C GLY A 82 11.00 -3.03 23.55
N LEU A 83 10.34 -3.05 22.40
CA LEU A 83 9.91 -4.31 21.77
C LEU A 83 11.10 -5.20 21.42
N ALA A 84 12.15 -4.61 20.87
CA ALA A 84 13.37 -5.34 20.51
C ALA A 84 14.02 -5.93 21.75
N LYS A 85 14.12 -5.17 22.83
CA LYS A 85 14.71 -5.62 24.08
C LYS A 85 13.87 -6.69 24.77
N ALA A 86 12.55 -6.61 24.63
CA ALA A 86 11.64 -7.59 25.20
C ALA A 86 11.58 -8.88 24.37
N GLY A 87 12.19 -8.90 23.19
CA GLY A 87 12.17 -10.04 22.29
C GLY A 87 10.84 -10.24 21.58
N LEU A 88 10.02 -9.21 21.52
CA LEU A 88 8.72 -9.26 20.82
C LEU A 88 8.90 -8.96 19.35
N THR A 89 8.48 -9.89 18.50
CA THR A 89 8.57 -9.77 17.04
C THR A 89 7.17 -9.66 16.45
N VAL A 90 6.58 -8.50 16.58
CA VAL A 90 5.24 -8.23 16.05
C VAL A 90 5.33 -7.17 14.96
N ASP A 91 4.65 -7.43 13.85
CA ASP A 91 4.60 -6.55 12.70
C ASP A 91 3.90 -5.22 13.05
N ARG A 92 4.39 -4.14 12.48
CA ARG A 92 3.82 -2.79 12.68
C ARG A 92 2.37 -2.71 12.25
N ARG A 93 2.00 -3.41 11.19
CA ARG A 93 0.61 -3.48 10.73
C ARG A 93 -0.30 -4.08 11.81
N VAL A 94 0.13 -5.19 12.38
CA VAL A 94 -0.63 -5.88 13.43
C VAL A 94 -0.73 -5.00 14.67
N LEU A 95 0.37 -4.38 15.07
CA LEU A 95 0.40 -3.49 16.24
C LEU A 95 -0.54 -2.30 16.06
N SER A 96 -0.53 -1.69 14.88
CA SER A 96 -1.41 -0.57 14.56
C SER A 96 -2.89 -0.98 14.64
N ASP A 97 -3.21 -2.16 14.13
CA ASP A 97 -4.56 -2.70 14.17
C ASP A 97 -5.02 -2.98 15.60
N LEU A 98 -4.14 -3.58 16.41
CA LEU A 98 -4.42 -3.85 17.83
C LEU A 98 -4.66 -2.55 18.60
N ALA A 99 -3.90 -1.51 18.30
CA ALA A 99 -4.05 -0.22 18.98
C ALA A 99 -5.44 0.39 18.77
N ILE A 100 -6.05 0.13 17.63
CA ILE A 100 -7.37 0.67 17.29
C ILE A 100 -8.49 -0.28 17.75
N ARG A 101 -8.35 -1.57 17.46
CA ARG A 101 -9.43 -2.55 17.65
C ARG A 101 -9.44 -3.20 19.02
N GLU A 102 -8.26 -3.43 19.58
CA GLU A 102 -8.10 -4.11 20.85
C GLU A 102 -7.14 -3.34 21.76
N PRO A 103 -7.58 -2.20 22.32
CA PRO A 103 -6.70 -1.35 23.13
C PRO A 103 -6.11 -2.05 24.34
N ALA A 104 -6.83 -2.97 24.95
CA ALA A 104 -6.35 -3.70 26.14
C ALA A 104 -5.16 -4.60 25.77
N ALA A 105 -5.24 -5.31 24.65
CA ALA A 105 -4.13 -6.15 24.16
C ALA A 105 -2.93 -5.28 23.79
N PHE A 106 -3.15 -4.15 23.17
CA PHE A 106 -2.09 -3.21 22.82
C PHE A 106 -1.43 -2.65 24.08
N GLN A 107 -2.22 -2.31 25.08
CA GLN A 107 -1.69 -1.83 26.37
C GLN A 107 -0.76 -2.84 27.03
N ALA A 108 -1.12 -4.12 26.99
CA ALA A 108 -0.28 -5.17 27.53
C ALA A 108 1.07 -5.24 26.83
N ILE A 109 1.08 -5.08 25.51
CA ILE A 109 2.31 -5.06 24.71
C ILE A 109 3.16 -3.83 25.06
N VAL A 110 2.53 -2.66 25.20
CA VAL A 110 3.23 -1.43 25.58
C VAL A 110 3.87 -1.55 26.95
N GLU A 111 3.18 -2.14 27.90
CA GLU A 111 3.71 -2.35 29.26
C GLU A 111 4.92 -3.26 29.27
N ARG A 112 4.88 -4.33 28.46
CA ARG A 112 6.04 -5.22 28.33
C ARG A 112 7.23 -4.52 27.70
N ALA A 113 6.98 -3.71 26.66
CA ALA A 113 8.04 -2.94 26.02
C ALA A 113 8.62 -1.91 26.98
N LYS A 114 7.77 -1.24 27.74
CA LYS A 114 8.17 -0.21 28.71
C LYS A 114 9.00 -0.83 29.84
N ALA A 115 8.61 -2.01 30.32
CA ALA A 115 9.34 -2.72 31.37
C ALA A 115 10.73 -3.15 30.92
N ALA A 116 10.94 -3.39 29.63
CA ALA A 116 12.23 -3.78 29.07
C ALA A 116 13.18 -2.58 28.84
N LEU A 117 12.66 -1.35 28.89
CA LEU A 117 13.48 -0.17 28.72
C LEU A 117 14.15 0.23 30.02
N PRO A 118 15.39 0.79 29.95
CA PRO A 118 16.02 1.36 31.15
C PRO A 118 15.21 2.57 31.61
N ALA A 119 15.23 2.78 32.89
CA ALA A 119 14.50 3.88 33.53
C ALA A 119 15.03 5.26 33.08
#